data_00c2407ddf95169cc5dbcc42de28ab2f
#
_entry.id   00c2407ddf95169cc5dbcc42de28ab2f
#
_cell.length_a   1.000
_cell.length_b   1.000
_cell.length_c   1.000
_cell.angle_alpha   90.00
_cell.angle_beta   90.00
_cell.angle_gamma   90.00
#
_symmetry.space_group_name_H-M   'P 1'
#
loop_
_entity.id
_entity.type
_entity.pdbx_description
1 polymer ?
#
loop_
_entity_poly.entity_id
_entity_poly.type
_entity_poly.pdbx_seq_one_letter_code
_entity_poly.pdbx_strand_id
1 'polypeptide(L)'
;MVGWVNPDKSAPQGQRGLIVTPDEVEKAWSDKDCETNIKDEYDGKGNTEKLIAYGKKHKIKFPAAEWCNAYCKNGVKPREGFMPAKEQLERIVANREIVNPALQKIGGIILDGWIWSSSESTGGYYYAWVVGALGGVGHNCKGNAFYVRCVLAF
;
A
#
# COMPACT_ATOMS: atom_id res chain seq x y z
N MET A 1 4.33 -0.46 -13.42
CA MET A 1 3.44 0.53 -14.10
C MET A 1 3.40 1.82 -13.31
N VAL A 2 3.59 2.98 -13.96
CA VAL A 2 3.50 4.28 -13.29
C VAL A 2 2.05 4.52 -12.87
N GLY A 3 1.80 4.57 -11.57
CA GLY A 3 0.48 4.79 -10.98
C GLY A 3 0.18 6.27 -10.69
N TRP A 4 1.21 7.04 -10.46
CA TRP A 4 1.10 8.47 -10.19
C TRP A 4 2.44 9.18 -10.44
N VAL A 5 2.37 10.42 -10.90
CA VAL A 5 3.53 11.29 -11.09
C VAL A 5 3.29 12.57 -10.30
N ASN A 6 4.31 13.01 -9.57
CA ASN A 6 4.27 14.26 -8.84
C ASN A 6 4.19 15.44 -9.84
N PRO A 7 3.21 16.33 -9.70
CA PRO A 7 3.13 17.52 -10.55
C PRO A 7 4.32 18.48 -10.33
N ASP A 8 4.95 18.45 -9.17
CA ASP A 8 6.20 19.20 -8.94
C ASP A 8 7.37 18.49 -9.61
N LYS A 9 7.79 19.01 -10.74
CA LYS A 9 8.90 18.46 -11.53
C LYS A 9 10.26 18.59 -10.84
N SER A 10 10.37 19.42 -9.81
CA SER A 10 11.58 19.60 -9.01
C SER A 10 11.68 18.61 -7.85
N ALA A 11 10.67 17.79 -7.65
CA ALA A 11 10.65 16.81 -6.55
C ALA A 11 11.90 15.90 -6.57
N PRO A 12 12.50 15.65 -5.42
CA PRO A 12 13.68 14.79 -5.33
C PRO A 12 13.36 13.35 -5.69
N GLN A 13 14.41 12.57 -5.96
CA GLN A 13 14.26 11.15 -6.20
C GLN A 13 13.54 10.47 -5.02
N GLY A 14 12.62 9.55 -5.30
CA GLY A 14 11.76 8.93 -4.30
C GLY A 14 10.47 9.70 -4.01
N GLN A 15 10.31 10.90 -4.55
CA GLN A 15 9.08 11.70 -4.45
C GLN A 15 8.52 12.11 -5.82
N ARG A 16 9.12 11.63 -6.91
CA ARG A 16 8.72 11.96 -8.29
C ARG A 16 7.48 11.22 -8.75
N GLY A 17 7.21 10.07 -8.17
CA GLY A 17 6.03 9.30 -8.50
C GLY A 17 5.98 7.93 -7.84
N LEU A 18 4.94 7.19 -8.18
CA LEU A 18 4.69 5.83 -7.68
C LEU A 18 4.55 4.85 -8.84
N ILE A 19 5.22 3.74 -8.72
CA ILE A 19 5.10 2.59 -9.64
C ILE A 19 4.27 1.53 -8.95
N VAL A 20 3.24 1.03 -9.61
CA VAL A 20 2.37 -0.05 -9.15
C VAL A 20 2.91 -1.37 -9.68
N THR A 21 3.07 -2.35 -8.80
CA THR A 21 3.47 -3.71 -9.20
C THR A 21 2.32 -4.46 -9.87
N PRO A 22 2.60 -5.42 -10.76
CA PRO A 22 1.55 -6.17 -11.46
C PRO A 22 0.85 -7.21 -10.59
N ASP A 23 1.45 -7.59 -9.47
CA ASP A 23 0.93 -8.62 -8.58
C ASP A 23 0.05 -8.03 -7.47
N GLU A 24 -0.90 -8.84 -7.00
CA GLU A 24 -1.80 -8.51 -5.90
C GLU A 24 -2.04 -9.77 -5.07
N VAL A 25 -2.26 -9.62 -3.79
CA VAL A 25 -2.64 -10.69 -2.87
C VAL A 25 -3.73 -10.22 -1.92
N GLU A 26 -4.43 -11.16 -1.31
CA GLU A 26 -5.32 -10.88 -0.18
C GLU A 26 -4.61 -11.24 1.11
N LYS A 27 -4.57 -10.30 2.05
CA LYS A 27 -3.94 -10.50 3.36
C LYS A 27 -4.62 -9.64 4.42
N ALA A 28 -4.52 -10.07 5.68
CA ALA A 28 -4.85 -9.22 6.83
C ALA A 28 -3.83 -8.09 6.98
N TRP A 29 -4.27 -6.98 7.55
CA TRP A 29 -3.39 -5.86 7.92
C TRP A 29 -2.51 -6.24 9.11
N SER A 30 -3.10 -6.87 10.14
CA SER A 30 -2.41 -7.43 11.29
C SER A 30 -3.07 -8.74 11.75
N ASP A 31 -2.32 -9.60 12.43
CA ASP A 31 -2.83 -10.86 12.99
C ASP A 31 -3.46 -10.70 14.39
N LYS A 32 -3.31 -9.53 14.99
CA LYS A 32 -3.86 -9.18 16.31
C LYS A 32 -4.35 -7.74 16.32
N ASP A 33 -5.34 -7.47 17.15
CA ASP A 33 -5.75 -6.10 17.44
C ASP A 33 -4.64 -5.36 18.19
N CYS A 34 -4.30 -4.17 17.72
CA CYS A 34 -3.25 -3.35 18.29
C CYS A 34 -3.38 -1.90 17.83
N GLU A 35 -3.00 -0.97 18.67
CA GLU A 35 -2.87 0.44 18.29
C GLU A 35 -1.39 0.74 18.04
N THR A 36 -1.04 0.95 16.78
CA THR A 36 0.35 1.18 16.37
C THR A 36 0.75 2.65 16.40
N ASN A 37 -0.22 3.55 16.24
CA ASN A 37 -0.05 4.97 15.98
C ASN A 37 0.73 5.29 14.67
N ILE A 38 0.79 4.34 13.75
CA ILE A 38 1.39 4.51 12.43
C ILE A 38 0.28 5.00 11.49
N LYS A 39 0.11 6.33 11.44
CA LYS A 39 -1.05 7.01 10.84
C LYS A 39 -0.69 7.94 9.69
N ASP A 40 0.58 8.00 9.27
CA ASP A 40 0.97 8.88 8.17
C ASP A 40 0.19 8.51 6.90
N GLU A 41 -0.50 9.48 6.33
CA GLU A 41 -1.33 9.28 5.15
C GLU A 41 -0.56 9.46 3.84
N TYR A 42 0.69 9.91 3.89
CA TYR A 42 1.50 10.28 2.72
C TYR A 42 2.77 9.44 2.55
N ASP A 43 3.30 8.84 3.62
CA ASP A 43 4.55 8.08 3.61
C ASP A 43 4.32 6.58 3.82
N GLY A 44 3.95 5.88 2.74
CA GLY A 44 3.75 4.44 2.78
C GLY A 44 5.02 3.64 3.05
N LYS A 45 6.17 4.12 2.59
CA LYS A 45 7.45 3.46 2.84
C LYS A 45 7.81 3.52 4.32
N GLY A 46 7.75 4.71 4.91
CA GLY A 46 7.98 4.89 6.34
C GLY A 46 6.99 4.10 7.20
N ASN A 47 5.70 4.10 6.84
CA ASN A 47 4.69 3.29 7.52
C ASN A 47 5.03 1.79 7.47
N THR A 48 5.38 1.27 6.29
CA THR A 48 5.71 -0.15 6.11
C THR A 48 6.90 -0.56 6.98
N GLU A 49 7.96 0.23 6.98
CA GLU A 49 9.15 -0.01 7.81
C GLU A 49 8.81 0.02 9.32
N LYS A 50 8.01 1.00 9.75
CA LYS A 50 7.57 1.14 11.14
C LYS A 50 6.66 -0.02 11.57
N LEU A 51 5.76 -0.49 10.71
CA LEU A 51 4.89 -1.65 10.99
C LEU A 51 5.73 -2.91 11.22
N ILE A 52 6.71 -3.15 10.38
CA ILE A 52 7.60 -4.30 10.52
C ILE A 52 8.42 -4.22 11.81
N ALA A 53 8.97 -3.04 12.13
CA ALA A 53 9.71 -2.83 13.37
C ALA A 53 8.81 -3.00 14.61
N TYR A 54 7.60 -2.45 14.57
CA TYR A 54 6.59 -2.61 15.63
C TYR A 54 6.25 -4.09 15.83
N GLY A 55 6.04 -4.83 14.74
CA GLY A 55 5.73 -6.25 14.78
C GLY A 55 6.83 -7.09 15.43
N LYS A 56 8.08 -6.81 15.13
CA LYS A 56 9.24 -7.48 15.76
C LYS A 56 9.28 -7.20 17.26
N LYS A 57 9.05 -5.96 17.67
CA LYS A 57 9.08 -5.54 19.07
C LYS A 57 7.92 -6.14 19.88
N HIS A 58 6.73 -6.20 19.33
CA HIS A 58 5.50 -6.60 20.03
C HIS A 58 5.02 -8.02 19.69
N LYS A 59 5.76 -8.78 18.87
CA LYS A 59 5.41 -10.13 18.40
C LYS A 59 4.02 -10.15 17.72
N ILE A 60 3.80 -9.19 16.83
CA ILE A 60 2.62 -9.05 15.99
C ILE A 60 3.06 -9.15 14.54
N LYS A 61 2.31 -9.88 13.73
CA LYS A 61 2.53 -9.95 12.29
C LYS A 61 1.68 -8.91 11.56
N PHE A 62 2.27 -8.30 10.55
CA PHE A 62 1.60 -7.39 9.62
C PHE A 62 1.69 -7.96 8.19
N PRO A 63 0.86 -8.98 7.87
CA PRO A 63 1.04 -9.76 6.64
C PRO A 63 1.04 -8.92 5.37
N ALA A 64 0.20 -7.88 5.29
CA ALA A 64 0.15 -6.99 4.14
C ALA A 64 1.46 -6.20 3.96
N ALA A 65 1.95 -5.55 5.02
CA ALA A 65 3.20 -4.80 4.99
C ALA A 65 4.41 -5.71 4.76
N GLU A 66 4.45 -6.87 5.40
CA GLU A 66 5.51 -7.87 5.25
C GLU A 66 5.61 -8.38 3.80
N TRP A 67 4.46 -8.64 3.16
CA TRP A 67 4.45 -9.07 1.76
C TRP A 67 5.04 -8.01 0.83
N CYS A 68 4.64 -6.74 1.00
CA CYS A 68 5.18 -5.65 0.19
C CYS A 68 6.69 -5.45 0.43
N ASN A 69 7.13 -5.53 1.67
CA ASN A 69 8.55 -5.37 2.02
C ASN A 69 9.43 -6.51 1.47
N ALA A 70 8.88 -7.71 1.38
CA ALA A 70 9.57 -8.88 0.84
C ALA A 70 9.43 -9.04 -0.67
N TYR A 71 8.62 -8.21 -1.33
CA TYR A 71 8.36 -8.31 -2.76
C TYR A 71 9.66 -8.21 -3.57
N CYS A 72 9.94 -9.22 -4.39
CA CYS A 72 11.19 -9.33 -5.14
C CYS A 72 11.00 -9.87 -6.57
N LYS A 73 9.87 -9.54 -7.21
CA LYS A 73 9.56 -9.92 -8.59
C LYS A 73 9.72 -8.71 -9.53
N ASN A 74 9.78 -9.01 -10.84
CA ASN A 74 9.79 -7.99 -11.89
C ASN A 74 10.93 -6.95 -11.74
N GLY A 75 12.11 -7.39 -11.27
CA GLY A 75 13.28 -6.53 -11.09
C GLY A 75 13.28 -5.70 -9.79
N VAL A 76 12.26 -5.84 -8.97
CA VAL A 76 12.19 -5.19 -7.65
C VAL A 76 13.04 -5.96 -6.65
N LYS A 77 13.86 -5.27 -5.88
CA LYS A 77 14.65 -5.86 -4.79
C LYS A 77 13.86 -5.84 -3.49
N PRO A 78 14.12 -6.78 -2.56
CA PRO A 78 13.52 -6.72 -1.22
C PRO A 78 13.74 -5.36 -0.56
N ARG A 79 12.73 -4.84 0.13
CA ARG A 79 12.68 -3.53 0.80
C ARG A 79 12.57 -2.31 -0.13
N GLU A 80 12.57 -2.49 -1.45
CA GLU A 80 12.23 -1.40 -2.37
C GLU A 80 10.72 -1.18 -2.45
N GLY A 81 9.95 -2.29 -2.40
CA GLY A 81 8.51 -2.25 -2.39
C GLY A 81 7.93 -1.95 -1.01
N PHE A 82 6.81 -1.25 -0.99
CA PHE A 82 6.09 -0.90 0.25
C PHE A 82 4.58 -0.87 0.02
N MET A 83 3.84 -0.97 1.11
CA MET A 83 2.39 -0.78 1.10
C MET A 83 2.07 0.71 1.04
N PRO A 84 1.31 1.20 0.05
CA PRO A 84 1.06 2.63 -0.09
C PRO A 84 0.28 3.18 1.11
N ALA A 85 0.58 4.41 1.53
CA ALA A 85 -0.22 5.14 2.48
C ALA A 85 -1.57 5.54 1.87
N LYS A 86 -2.54 5.95 2.69
CA LYS A 86 -3.90 6.28 2.27
C LYS A 86 -3.94 7.23 1.07
N GLU A 87 -3.30 8.38 1.18
CA GLU A 87 -3.28 9.39 0.10
C GLU A 87 -2.53 8.93 -1.16
N GLN A 88 -1.47 8.15 -0.98
CA GLN A 88 -0.76 7.56 -2.11
C GLN A 88 -1.65 6.59 -2.88
N LEU A 89 -2.42 5.77 -2.17
CA LEU A 89 -3.33 4.81 -2.77
C LEU A 89 -4.51 5.51 -3.46
N GLU A 90 -5.06 6.57 -2.86
CA GLU A 90 -6.11 7.39 -3.48
C GLU A 90 -5.64 8.01 -4.80
N ARG A 91 -4.40 8.51 -4.87
CA ARG A 91 -3.80 9.05 -6.10
C ARG A 91 -3.65 7.98 -7.19
N ILE A 92 -3.25 6.78 -6.81
CA ILE A 92 -3.16 5.64 -7.74
C ILE A 92 -4.52 5.26 -8.29
N VAL A 93 -5.51 5.13 -7.43
CA VAL A 93 -6.91 4.79 -7.80
C VAL A 93 -7.54 5.88 -8.66
N ALA A 94 -7.26 7.15 -8.41
CA ALA A 94 -7.71 8.25 -9.26
C ALA A 94 -7.20 8.13 -10.72
N ASN A 95 -6.07 7.47 -10.93
CA ASN A 95 -5.49 7.21 -12.25
C ASN A 95 -5.84 5.81 -12.82
N ARG A 96 -6.79 5.08 -12.25
CA ARG A 96 -7.09 3.70 -12.64
C ARG A 96 -7.42 3.51 -14.11
N GLU A 97 -8.03 4.50 -14.73
CA GLU A 97 -8.38 4.47 -16.17
C GLU A 97 -7.16 4.37 -17.09
N ILE A 98 -5.99 4.77 -16.58
CA ILE A 98 -4.69 4.65 -17.25
C ILE A 98 -3.94 3.42 -16.74
N VAL A 99 -3.98 3.19 -15.43
CA VAL A 99 -3.23 2.13 -14.75
C VAL A 99 -3.75 0.74 -15.14
N ASN A 100 -5.07 0.53 -15.11
CA ASN A 100 -5.66 -0.78 -15.37
C ASN A 100 -5.40 -1.31 -16.79
N PRO A 101 -5.61 -0.53 -17.87
CA PRO A 101 -5.26 -1.01 -19.22
C PRO A 101 -3.79 -1.33 -19.38
N ALA A 102 -2.93 -0.59 -18.70
CA ALA A 102 -1.51 -0.82 -18.77
C ALA A 102 -1.07 -2.07 -17.97
N LEU A 103 -1.70 -2.33 -16.82
CA LEU A 103 -1.52 -3.60 -16.09
C LEU A 103 -1.96 -4.79 -16.95
N GLN A 104 -3.11 -4.70 -17.61
CA GLN A 104 -3.60 -5.77 -18.51
C GLN A 104 -2.61 -6.08 -19.63
N LYS A 105 -1.99 -5.07 -20.23
CA LYS A 105 -1.01 -5.25 -21.30
C LYS A 105 0.21 -6.07 -20.89
N ILE A 106 0.60 -6.02 -19.63
CA ILE A 106 1.74 -6.78 -19.09
C ILE A 106 1.32 -8.06 -18.38
N GLY A 107 0.04 -8.45 -18.49
CA GLY A 107 -0.49 -9.64 -17.82
C GLY A 107 -0.63 -9.49 -16.30
N GLY A 108 -0.64 -8.25 -15.80
CA GLY A 108 -0.83 -7.95 -14.39
C GLY A 108 -2.30 -7.94 -13.98
N ILE A 109 -2.52 -7.96 -12.68
CA ILE A 109 -3.86 -7.88 -12.07
C ILE A 109 -4.29 -6.41 -12.03
N ILE A 110 -5.50 -6.11 -12.50
CA ILE A 110 -6.04 -4.74 -12.44
C ILE A 110 -6.38 -4.34 -10.99
N LEU A 111 -6.46 -3.05 -10.74
CA LEU A 111 -6.99 -2.53 -9.48
C LEU A 111 -8.49 -2.79 -9.43
N ASP A 112 -8.95 -3.54 -8.45
CA ASP A 112 -10.35 -3.87 -8.23
C ASP A 112 -10.62 -4.03 -6.72
N GLY A 113 -11.89 -3.86 -6.30
CA GLY A 113 -12.31 -4.04 -4.92
C GLY A 113 -11.69 -3.04 -3.93
N TRP A 114 -11.59 -3.46 -2.68
CA TRP A 114 -11.02 -2.69 -1.58
C TRP A 114 -9.58 -3.09 -1.31
N ILE A 115 -8.71 -2.10 -1.18
CA ILE A 115 -7.26 -2.27 -1.06
C ILE A 115 -6.79 -1.66 0.26
N TRP A 116 -6.01 -2.42 1.03
CA TRP A 116 -5.38 -1.93 2.25
C TRP A 116 -4.40 -0.80 1.99
N SER A 117 -4.47 0.26 2.78
CA SER A 117 -3.38 1.21 2.93
C SER A 117 -2.49 0.85 4.13
N SER A 118 -1.30 1.41 4.19
CA SER A 118 -0.41 1.27 5.35
C SER A 118 -0.77 2.17 6.52
N SER A 119 -1.81 3.00 6.37
CA SER A 119 -2.20 4.00 7.37
C SER A 119 -3.25 3.46 8.32
N GLU A 120 -2.93 3.42 9.62
CA GLU A 120 -3.90 3.16 10.67
C GLU A 120 -4.95 4.26 10.70
N SER A 121 -6.23 3.91 10.88
CA SER A 121 -7.32 4.89 10.92
C SER A 121 -7.49 5.51 12.30
N THR A 122 -8.43 6.44 12.41
CA THR A 122 -8.76 7.11 13.68
C THR A 122 -9.29 6.17 14.77
N GLY A 123 -9.88 5.03 14.40
CA GLY A 123 -10.25 3.94 15.32
C GLY A 123 -9.13 2.93 15.54
N GLY A 124 -7.90 3.38 15.72
CA GLY A 124 -6.63 2.71 15.53
C GLY A 124 -6.43 1.34 16.14
N TYR A 125 -7.07 1.01 17.28
CA TYR A 125 -6.92 -0.31 17.86
C TYR A 125 -7.43 -1.42 16.94
N TYR A 126 -8.58 -1.18 16.27
CA TYR A 126 -9.23 -2.18 15.42
C TYR A 126 -9.08 -1.95 13.93
N TYR A 127 -8.91 -0.68 13.49
CA TYR A 127 -9.13 -0.28 12.10
C TYR A 127 -7.92 0.32 11.42
N ALA A 128 -7.80 0.02 10.14
CA ALA A 128 -6.90 0.70 9.21
C ALA A 128 -7.69 1.16 7.97
N TRP A 129 -7.13 2.13 7.24
CA TRP A 129 -7.75 2.68 6.04
C TRP A 129 -7.69 1.72 4.86
N VAL A 130 -8.81 1.58 4.16
CA VAL A 130 -8.93 0.92 2.86
C VAL A 130 -9.40 1.93 1.82
N VAL A 131 -8.97 1.75 0.58
CA VAL A 131 -9.37 2.58 -0.57
C VAL A 131 -10.01 1.67 -1.61
N GLY A 132 -11.19 2.06 -2.10
CA GLY A 132 -11.89 1.34 -3.14
C GLY A 132 -11.34 1.66 -4.53
N ALA A 133 -11.14 0.66 -5.35
CA ALA A 133 -10.64 0.83 -6.72
C ALA A 133 -11.58 1.67 -7.61
N LEU A 134 -12.86 1.72 -7.32
CA LEU A 134 -13.85 2.57 -7.98
C LEU A 134 -14.00 3.96 -7.33
N GLY A 135 -13.18 4.27 -6.36
CA GLY A 135 -13.24 5.46 -5.53
C GLY A 135 -13.85 5.18 -4.16
N GLY A 136 -13.71 6.14 -3.26
CA GLY A 136 -14.16 6.00 -1.89
C GLY A 136 -13.08 5.50 -0.95
N VAL A 137 -13.18 5.93 0.30
CA VAL A 137 -12.28 5.59 1.40
C VAL A 137 -13.12 5.08 2.56
N GLY A 138 -12.68 4.02 3.18
CA GLY A 138 -13.29 3.48 4.38
C GLY A 138 -12.23 2.97 5.33
N HIS A 139 -12.66 2.51 6.50
CA HIS A 139 -11.79 1.76 7.37
C HIS A 139 -12.40 0.38 7.64
N ASN A 140 -11.56 -0.59 7.95
CA ASN A 140 -12.01 -1.95 8.22
C ASN A 140 -11.17 -2.62 9.30
N CYS A 141 -11.72 -3.70 9.86
CA CYS A 141 -11.03 -4.48 10.89
C CYS A 141 -9.72 -5.05 10.34
N LYS A 142 -8.63 -4.82 11.05
CA LYS A 142 -7.26 -5.19 10.65
C LYS A 142 -7.07 -6.69 10.40
N GLY A 143 -7.88 -7.53 11.06
CA GLY A 143 -7.85 -8.98 10.87
C GLY A 143 -8.51 -9.47 9.59
N ASN A 144 -9.28 -8.63 8.89
CA ASN A 144 -9.93 -9.01 7.65
C ASN A 144 -8.93 -9.03 6.48
N ALA A 145 -9.12 -9.97 5.56
CA ALA A 145 -8.33 -10.02 4.34
C ALA A 145 -8.91 -9.09 3.28
N PHE A 146 -8.11 -8.16 2.81
CA PHE A 146 -8.38 -7.30 1.66
C PHE A 146 -7.21 -7.35 0.69
N TYR A 147 -7.39 -6.79 -0.48
CA TYR A 147 -6.33 -6.71 -1.48
C TYR A 147 -5.15 -5.88 -0.98
N VAL A 148 -3.96 -6.32 -1.34
CA VAL A 148 -2.70 -5.64 -1.05
C VAL A 148 -1.96 -5.42 -2.35
N ARG A 149 -1.66 -4.17 -2.63
CA ARG A 149 -0.88 -3.76 -3.79
C ARG A 149 0.44 -3.15 -3.34
N CYS A 150 1.53 -3.74 -3.78
CA CYS A 150 2.86 -3.20 -3.54
C CYS A 150 3.17 -2.08 -4.53
N VAL A 151 3.84 -1.05 -4.07
CA VAL A 151 4.30 0.08 -4.89
C VAL A 151 5.78 0.40 -4.61
N LEU A 152 6.39 1.13 -5.54
CA LEU A 152 7.72 1.70 -5.41
C LEU A 152 7.65 3.20 -5.66
N ALA A 153 8.54 3.94 -5.04
CA ALA A 153 8.73 5.37 -5.30
C ALA A 153 9.95 5.62 -6.20
N PHE A 154 9.86 6.59 -7.09
CA PHE A 154 10.97 7.02 -7.96
C PHE A 154 11.17 8.53 -7.97
#